data_9a45e637e392f3b62eca22f4278aafca
#
_entry.id   9a45e637e392f3b62eca22f4278aafca
#
_cell.length_a   1.000
_cell.length_b   1.000
_cell.length_c   1.000
_cell.angle_alpha   90.00
_cell.angle_beta   90.00
_cell.angle_gamma   90.00
#
_symmetry.space_group_name_H-M   'P 1'
#
loop_
_entity.id
_entity.type
_entity.pdbx_description
1 polymer ?
#
loop_
_entity_poly.entity_id
_entity_poly.type
_entity_poly.pdbx_seq_one_letter_code
_entity_poly.pdbx_strand_id
1 'polypeptide(L)'
;MAEVKTAKWALVTGGSRGIGRAIALELARKHGLSIVLNYASNQEAAEAAAVELKEMGVDVFLAPFDVKDPEAVKSGVDAWRSAHPEARLEVLINNAGITRDNLLVFMEPADWHEVINTHLNGFFNVTTAVLQGLVRQRYGRIINVVSLSGTKGVPGQTNYSAAKAGIIGATRSLAQEIAKRNITVNAVAPGFITSDMTKDLDEAQLKQLVPMGRFGKPEEVASIVGFLASAEAAYITGEVIHVNGGMHS
;
A
#
# COMPACT_ATOMS: atom_id res chain seq x y z
N MET A 1 -26.07 24.01 16.18
CA MET A 1 -25.53 22.64 16.40
C MET A 1 -24.24 22.59 15.60
N ALA A 2 -23.09 22.37 16.24
CA ALA A 2 -21.84 22.18 15.50
C ALA A 2 -21.97 20.91 14.66
N GLU A 3 -21.69 21.01 13.37
CA GLU A 3 -21.58 19.84 12.49
C GLU A 3 -20.51 18.91 13.06
N VAL A 4 -20.89 17.74 13.52
CA VAL A 4 -19.95 16.70 13.92
C VAL A 4 -19.20 16.28 12.66
N LYS A 5 -18.01 16.82 12.48
CA LYS A 5 -17.16 16.52 11.31
C LYS A 5 -16.75 15.06 11.40
N THR A 6 -17.39 14.20 10.61
CA THR A 6 -17.06 12.77 10.55
C THR A 6 -15.58 12.58 10.25
N ALA A 7 -14.87 11.90 11.14
CA ALA A 7 -13.44 11.65 10.97
C ALA A 7 -13.18 10.76 9.75
N LYS A 8 -12.25 11.19 8.90
CA LYS A 8 -11.86 10.48 7.68
C LYS A 8 -10.57 9.70 7.93
N TRP A 9 -10.56 8.46 7.48
CA TRP A 9 -9.49 7.53 7.77
C TRP A 9 -8.89 6.91 6.51
N ALA A 10 -7.60 6.58 6.62
CA ALA A 10 -6.89 5.73 5.65
C ALA A 10 -6.41 4.45 6.33
N LEU A 11 -6.60 3.30 5.70
CA LEU A 11 -5.95 2.04 6.09
C LEU A 11 -4.68 1.87 5.26
N VAL A 12 -3.54 1.75 5.95
CA VAL A 12 -2.24 1.53 5.33
C VAL A 12 -1.68 0.19 5.79
N THR A 13 -1.60 -0.80 4.91
CA THR A 13 -0.99 -2.09 5.23
C THR A 13 0.52 -2.01 5.19
N GLY A 14 1.21 -2.64 6.17
CA GLY A 14 2.66 -2.52 6.32
C GLY A 14 3.10 -1.08 6.57
N GLY A 15 2.31 -0.32 7.35
CA GLY A 15 2.50 1.13 7.56
C GLY A 15 3.58 1.50 8.59
N SER A 16 4.22 0.53 9.24
CA SER A 16 5.16 0.81 10.35
C SER A 16 6.53 1.31 9.91
N ARG A 17 6.97 1.08 8.67
CA ARG A 17 8.30 1.46 8.15
C ARG A 17 8.31 1.68 6.64
N GLY A 18 9.45 2.16 6.14
CA GLY A 18 9.71 2.31 4.69
C GLY A 18 8.64 3.10 3.94
N ILE A 19 8.25 2.59 2.78
CA ILE A 19 7.26 3.24 1.91
C ILE A 19 5.90 3.39 2.61
N GLY A 20 5.45 2.35 3.33
CA GLY A 20 4.16 2.39 4.03
C GLY A 20 4.09 3.48 5.09
N ARG A 21 5.16 3.66 5.90
CA ARG A 21 5.24 4.75 6.88
C ARG A 21 5.25 6.11 6.20
N ALA A 22 6.05 6.29 5.14
CA ALA A 22 6.08 7.55 4.41
C ALA A 22 4.70 7.90 3.81
N ILE A 23 3.96 6.90 3.31
CA ILE A 23 2.60 7.08 2.83
C ILE A 23 1.66 7.50 3.97
N ALA A 24 1.71 6.84 5.12
CA ALA A 24 0.86 7.18 6.26
C ALA A 24 1.08 8.63 6.71
N LEU A 25 2.35 9.05 6.82
CA LEU A 25 2.73 10.44 7.16
C LEU A 25 2.26 11.45 6.10
N GLU A 26 2.39 11.12 4.81
CA GLU A 26 1.94 12.01 3.72
C GLU A 26 0.42 12.18 3.72
N LEU A 27 -0.34 11.10 3.93
CA LEU A 27 -1.79 11.15 4.02
C LEU A 27 -2.27 11.98 5.23
N ALA A 28 -1.63 11.82 6.38
CA ALA A 28 -1.90 12.63 7.56
C ALA A 28 -1.58 14.11 7.31
N ARG A 29 -0.38 14.41 6.81
CA ARG A 29 0.11 15.77 6.59
C ARG A 29 -0.70 16.52 5.53
N LYS A 30 -0.98 15.87 4.39
CA LYS A 30 -1.58 16.54 3.22
C LYS A 30 -3.10 16.58 3.27
N HIS A 31 -3.74 15.57 3.85
CA HIS A 31 -5.18 15.41 3.82
C HIS A 31 -5.84 15.42 5.20
N GLY A 32 -5.05 15.45 6.29
CA GLY A 32 -5.60 15.38 7.65
C GLY A 32 -6.34 14.08 7.94
N LEU A 33 -5.96 12.99 7.26
CA LEU A 33 -6.56 11.69 7.47
C LEU A 33 -6.02 11.04 8.73
N SER A 34 -6.92 10.53 9.58
CA SER A 34 -6.57 9.59 10.62
C SER A 34 -6.15 8.25 10.02
N ILE A 35 -5.27 7.51 10.69
CA ILE A 35 -4.61 6.34 10.11
C ILE A 35 -4.93 5.05 10.87
N VAL A 36 -5.48 4.07 10.16
CA VAL A 36 -5.43 2.66 10.57
C VAL A 36 -4.10 2.12 10.09
N LEU A 37 -3.15 2.01 11.00
CA LEU A 37 -1.78 1.59 10.71
C LEU A 37 -1.64 0.11 10.95
N ASN A 38 -1.65 -0.67 9.86
CA ASN A 38 -1.45 -2.11 9.96
C ASN A 38 0.04 -2.48 9.97
N TYR A 39 0.34 -3.48 10.77
CA TYR A 39 1.63 -4.16 10.84
C TYR A 39 1.43 -5.65 11.19
N ALA A 40 2.39 -6.51 10.83
CA ALA A 40 2.29 -7.93 11.13
C ALA A 40 2.97 -8.30 12.47
N SER A 41 4.23 -7.87 12.68
CA SER A 41 5.04 -8.34 13.84
C SER A 41 5.85 -7.25 14.53
N ASN A 42 6.24 -6.18 13.84
CA ASN A 42 7.11 -5.15 14.44
C ASN A 42 6.26 -4.07 15.14
N GLN A 43 5.88 -4.37 16.39
CA GLN A 43 5.08 -3.48 17.21
C GLN A 43 5.82 -2.18 17.56
N GLU A 44 7.10 -2.26 17.92
CA GLU A 44 7.91 -1.09 18.29
C GLU A 44 7.95 -0.05 17.15
N ALA A 45 8.21 -0.50 15.91
CA ALA A 45 8.19 0.39 14.76
C ALA A 45 6.80 0.98 14.47
N ALA A 46 5.73 0.21 14.73
CA ALA A 46 4.37 0.71 14.56
C ALA A 46 4.01 1.76 15.62
N GLU A 47 4.42 1.56 16.87
CA GLU A 47 4.24 2.53 17.95
C GLU A 47 5.02 3.81 17.70
N ALA A 48 6.28 3.72 17.24
CA ALA A 48 7.07 4.88 16.85
C ALA A 48 6.41 5.69 15.73
N ALA A 49 5.93 5.02 14.68
CA ALA A 49 5.19 5.68 13.60
C ALA A 49 3.88 6.32 14.08
N ALA A 50 3.19 5.67 15.03
CA ALA A 50 1.96 6.21 15.61
C ALA A 50 2.21 7.47 16.43
N VAL A 51 3.34 7.58 17.14
CA VAL A 51 3.73 8.81 17.85
C VAL A 51 3.86 9.97 16.89
N GLU A 52 4.62 9.81 15.80
CA GLU A 52 4.81 10.85 14.79
C GLU A 52 3.48 11.30 14.14
N LEU A 53 2.60 10.35 13.83
CA LEU A 53 1.29 10.65 13.27
C LEU A 53 0.42 11.45 14.25
N LYS A 54 0.43 11.10 15.53
CA LYS A 54 -0.30 11.82 16.59
C LYS A 54 0.23 13.24 16.78
N GLU A 55 1.54 13.45 16.66
CA GLU A 55 2.15 14.77 16.67
C GLU A 55 1.67 15.67 15.52
N MET A 56 1.21 15.08 14.41
CA MET A 56 0.56 15.78 13.29
C MET A 56 -0.91 16.14 13.55
N GLY A 57 -1.46 15.75 14.70
CA GLY A 57 -2.84 16.06 15.10
C GLY A 57 -3.90 15.14 14.51
N VAL A 58 -3.55 13.93 14.06
CA VAL A 58 -4.48 12.92 13.56
C VAL A 58 -4.59 11.74 14.53
N ASP A 59 -5.74 11.06 14.52
CA ASP A 59 -5.92 9.84 15.29
C ASP A 59 -5.24 8.65 14.61
N VAL A 60 -4.77 7.71 15.42
CA VAL A 60 -4.11 6.48 14.94
C VAL A 60 -4.69 5.27 15.64
N PHE A 61 -5.10 4.29 14.85
CA PHE A 61 -5.48 2.96 15.30
C PHE A 61 -4.43 1.95 14.84
N LEU A 62 -3.75 1.30 15.78
CA LEU A 62 -2.80 0.23 15.49
C LEU A 62 -3.56 -1.07 15.21
N ALA A 63 -3.35 -1.66 14.05
CA ALA A 63 -4.06 -2.85 13.58
C ALA A 63 -3.07 -4.03 13.37
N PRO A 64 -2.78 -4.81 14.41
CA PRO A 64 -1.85 -5.94 14.34
C PRO A 64 -2.52 -7.15 13.68
N PHE A 65 -2.29 -7.34 12.36
CA PHE A 65 -2.71 -8.54 11.65
C PHE A 65 -1.79 -8.86 10.47
N ASP A 66 -1.64 -10.15 10.18
CA ASP A 66 -1.01 -10.61 8.94
C ASP A 66 -2.03 -10.56 7.80
N VAL A 67 -1.69 -9.87 6.72
CA VAL A 67 -2.57 -9.73 5.54
C VAL A 67 -2.88 -11.07 4.86
N LYS A 68 -2.05 -12.11 5.08
CA LYS A 68 -2.28 -13.46 4.55
C LYS A 68 -3.46 -14.17 5.21
N ASP A 69 -3.80 -13.79 6.44
CA ASP A 69 -4.84 -14.42 7.23
C ASP A 69 -6.16 -13.63 7.08
N PRO A 70 -7.16 -14.16 6.36
CA PRO A 70 -8.42 -13.47 6.12
C PRO A 70 -9.23 -13.22 7.39
N GLU A 71 -9.15 -14.12 8.39
CA GLU A 71 -9.86 -13.96 9.66
C GLU A 71 -9.20 -12.89 10.53
N ALA A 72 -7.86 -12.86 10.56
CA ALA A 72 -7.13 -11.80 11.26
C ALA A 72 -7.38 -10.42 10.63
N VAL A 73 -7.39 -10.32 9.29
CA VAL A 73 -7.74 -9.10 8.56
C VAL A 73 -9.16 -8.64 8.91
N LYS A 74 -10.12 -9.55 8.83
CA LYS A 74 -11.53 -9.25 9.17
C LYS A 74 -11.65 -8.75 10.61
N SER A 75 -11.07 -9.47 11.55
CA SER A 75 -11.10 -9.12 12.98
C SER A 75 -10.45 -7.76 13.24
N GLY A 76 -9.32 -7.46 12.62
CA GLY A 76 -8.64 -6.18 12.77
C GLY A 76 -9.43 -4.99 12.21
N VAL A 77 -10.07 -5.16 11.05
CA VAL A 77 -10.95 -4.15 10.47
C VAL A 77 -12.21 -3.95 11.30
N ASP A 78 -12.82 -5.03 11.80
CA ASP A 78 -14.02 -4.96 12.63
C ASP A 78 -13.71 -4.34 14.01
N ALA A 79 -12.54 -4.59 14.59
CA ALA A 79 -12.08 -3.94 15.82
C ALA A 79 -11.96 -2.41 15.63
N TRP A 80 -11.35 -1.97 14.52
CA TRP A 80 -11.28 -0.54 14.18
C TRP A 80 -12.68 0.07 14.02
N ARG A 81 -13.59 -0.59 13.29
CA ARG A 81 -14.97 -0.11 13.09
C ARG A 81 -15.72 0.03 14.42
N SER A 82 -15.55 -0.95 15.30
CA SER A 82 -16.21 -0.95 16.61
C SER A 82 -15.69 0.17 17.51
N ALA A 83 -14.39 0.46 17.44
CA ALA A 83 -13.77 1.55 18.19
C ALA A 83 -14.14 2.94 17.62
N HIS A 84 -14.51 3.02 16.33
CA HIS A 84 -14.76 4.28 15.62
C HIS A 84 -16.04 4.19 14.76
N PRO A 85 -17.23 4.02 15.37
CA PRO A 85 -18.49 3.74 14.67
C PRO A 85 -18.91 4.86 13.70
N GLU A 86 -18.54 6.12 13.98
CA GLU A 86 -18.83 7.28 13.14
C GLU A 86 -17.74 7.59 12.10
N ALA A 87 -16.66 6.81 12.10
CA ALA A 87 -15.53 7.05 11.20
C ALA A 87 -15.85 6.57 9.77
N ARG A 88 -15.28 7.30 8.80
CA ARG A 88 -15.35 6.91 7.39
C ARG A 88 -13.97 6.49 6.90
N LEU A 89 -13.83 5.25 6.46
CA LEU A 89 -12.65 4.84 5.71
C LEU A 89 -12.77 5.38 4.29
N GLU A 90 -11.90 6.30 3.90
CA GLU A 90 -11.91 6.89 2.56
C GLU A 90 -10.78 6.38 1.67
N VAL A 91 -9.67 5.94 2.26
CA VAL A 91 -8.47 5.52 1.53
C VAL A 91 -8.02 4.13 1.99
N LEU A 92 -7.72 3.25 1.05
CA LEU A 92 -7.03 1.98 1.27
C LEU A 92 -5.69 1.97 0.54
N ILE A 93 -4.62 1.68 1.26
CA ILE A 93 -3.28 1.47 0.71
C ILE A 93 -2.86 0.02 0.93
N ASN A 94 -2.84 -0.76 -0.14
CA ASN A 94 -2.27 -2.11 -0.14
C ASN A 94 -0.77 -2.00 -0.41
N ASN A 95 0.02 -1.97 0.67
CA ASN A 95 1.48 -1.81 0.62
C ASN A 95 2.23 -2.99 1.25
N ALA A 96 1.64 -3.72 2.19
CA ALA A 96 2.31 -4.85 2.85
C ALA A 96 2.93 -5.82 1.83
N GLY A 97 4.16 -6.26 2.10
CA GLY A 97 4.85 -7.13 1.19
C GLY A 97 6.21 -7.61 1.71
N ILE A 98 6.70 -8.67 1.09
CA ILE A 98 7.97 -9.32 1.36
C ILE A 98 8.66 -9.69 0.05
N THR A 99 9.95 -9.99 0.10
CA THR A 99 10.70 -10.64 -0.99
C THR A 99 11.26 -11.97 -0.52
N ARG A 100 11.32 -12.95 -1.43
CA ARG A 100 12.04 -14.22 -1.30
C ARG A 100 12.65 -14.50 -2.67
N ASP A 101 13.75 -13.80 -2.92
CA ASP A 101 14.36 -13.76 -4.23
C ASP A 101 15.26 -14.99 -4.43
N ASN A 102 15.04 -15.72 -5.52
CA ASN A 102 15.91 -16.80 -5.97
C ASN A 102 15.62 -17.09 -7.46
N LEU A 103 16.61 -17.64 -8.18
CA LEU A 103 16.35 -18.17 -9.52
C LEU A 103 15.29 -19.27 -9.44
N LEU A 104 14.35 -19.32 -10.39
CA LEU A 104 13.22 -20.25 -10.33
C LEU A 104 13.64 -21.71 -10.17
N VAL A 105 14.78 -22.11 -10.76
CA VAL A 105 15.34 -23.46 -10.66
C VAL A 105 15.77 -23.83 -9.22
N PHE A 106 16.00 -22.83 -8.36
CA PHE A 106 16.40 -23.03 -6.96
C PHE A 106 15.37 -22.48 -5.97
N MET A 107 14.22 -21.98 -6.47
CA MET A 107 13.18 -21.42 -5.63
C MET A 107 12.40 -22.51 -4.92
N GLU A 108 12.35 -22.47 -3.61
CA GLU A 108 11.56 -23.39 -2.82
C GLU A 108 10.05 -23.10 -2.97
N PRO A 109 9.19 -24.14 -3.03
CA PRO A 109 7.73 -23.93 -3.08
C PRO A 109 7.20 -23.05 -1.93
N ALA A 110 7.78 -23.14 -0.75
CA ALA A 110 7.41 -22.30 0.39
C ALA A 110 7.63 -20.80 0.12
N ASP A 111 8.76 -20.44 -0.49
CA ASP A 111 9.08 -19.05 -0.85
C ASP A 111 8.11 -18.50 -1.92
N TRP A 112 7.78 -19.33 -2.90
CA TRP A 112 6.76 -19.00 -3.89
C TRP A 112 5.41 -18.69 -3.21
N HIS A 113 4.91 -19.62 -2.40
CA HIS A 113 3.62 -19.49 -1.75
C HIS A 113 3.58 -18.34 -0.74
N GLU A 114 4.66 -18.11 0.01
CA GLU A 114 4.73 -17.03 0.98
C GLU A 114 4.60 -15.67 0.28
N VAL A 115 5.29 -15.45 -0.83
CA VAL A 115 5.22 -14.20 -1.60
C VAL A 115 3.83 -14.04 -2.23
N ILE A 116 3.29 -15.05 -2.90
CA ILE A 116 1.95 -14.97 -3.51
C ILE A 116 0.89 -14.68 -2.43
N ASN A 117 0.94 -15.38 -1.30
CA ASN A 117 -0.03 -15.23 -0.23
C ASN A 117 0.04 -13.84 0.41
N THR A 118 1.24 -13.33 0.65
CA THR A 118 1.39 -11.99 1.26
C THR A 118 0.91 -10.89 0.33
N HIS A 119 1.26 -10.96 -0.95
CA HIS A 119 0.95 -9.89 -1.89
C HIS A 119 -0.45 -10.03 -2.51
N LEU A 120 -0.69 -11.12 -3.23
CA LEU A 120 -1.90 -11.26 -4.04
C LEU A 120 -3.12 -11.61 -3.19
N ASN A 121 -3.00 -12.62 -2.30
CA ASN A 121 -4.08 -12.96 -1.39
C ASN A 121 -4.25 -11.88 -0.31
N GLY A 122 -3.15 -11.24 0.17
CA GLY A 122 -3.24 -10.11 1.08
C GLY A 122 -4.00 -8.92 0.49
N PHE A 123 -3.74 -8.56 -0.78
CA PHE A 123 -4.53 -7.58 -1.51
C PHE A 123 -6.03 -7.95 -1.51
N PHE A 124 -6.36 -9.19 -1.84
CA PHE A 124 -7.74 -9.69 -1.87
C PHE A 124 -8.39 -9.59 -0.49
N ASN A 125 -7.75 -10.13 0.55
CA ASN A 125 -8.29 -10.17 1.90
C ASN A 125 -8.59 -8.78 2.45
N VAL A 126 -7.61 -7.85 2.35
CA VAL A 126 -7.79 -6.50 2.89
C VAL A 126 -8.80 -5.70 2.07
N THR A 127 -8.74 -5.80 0.74
CA THR A 127 -9.65 -5.06 -0.13
C THR A 127 -11.09 -5.50 0.09
N THR A 128 -11.37 -6.80 0.13
CA THR A 128 -12.73 -7.33 0.37
C THR A 128 -13.27 -6.94 1.74
N ALA A 129 -12.43 -6.91 2.78
CA ALA A 129 -12.83 -6.53 4.13
C ALA A 129 -13.38 -5.09 4.21
N VAL A 130 -12.90 -4.17 3.34
CA VAL A 130 -13.32 -2.76 3.38
C VAL A 130 -14.23 -2.35 2.21
N LEU A 131 -14.25 -3.10 1.11
CA LEU A 131 -14.88 -2.72 -0.14
C LEU A 131 -16.38 -2.40 0.00
N GLN A 132 -17.12 -3.21 0.77
CA GLN A 132 -18.54 -3.00 0.95
C GLN A 132 -18.84 -1.64 1.62
N GLY A 133 -18.01 -1.22 2.57
CA GLY A 133 -18.10 0.09 3.21
C GLY A 133 -17.88 1.23 2.20
N LEU A 134 -16.82 1.14 1.39
CA LEU A 134 -16.51 2.10 0.34
C LEU A 134 -17.66 2.22 -0.69
N VAL A 135 -18.22 1.08 -1.12
CA VAL A 135 -19.34 1.03 -2.08
C VAL A 135 -20.61 1.68 -1.50
N ARG A 136 -20.93 1.42 -0.23
CA ARG A 136 -22.11 1.99 0.45
C ARG A 136 -21.99 3.51 0.60
N GLN A 137 -20.82 4.02 0.99
CA GLN A 137 -20.58 5.46 1.16
C GLN A 137 -20.41 6.20 -0.17
N ARG A 138 -20.31 5.48 -1.30
CA ARG A 138 -20.10 6.02 -2.67
C ARG A 138 -18.90 6.96 -2.76
N TYR A 139 -17.82 6.59 -2.11
CA TYR A 139 -16.54 7.27 -2.15
C TYR A 139 -15.42 6.33 -1.70
N GLY A 140 -14.28 6.39 -2.36
CA GLY A 140 -13.08 5.67 -1.96
C GLY A 140 -11.91 5.90 -2.89
N ARG A 141 -10.70 5.68 -2.35
CA ARG A 141 -9.43 5.69 -3.07
C ARG A 141 -8.68 4.40 -2.68
N ILE A 142 -8.49 3.51 -3.62
CA ILE A 142 -7.71 2.29 -3.42
C ILE A 142 -6.42 2.45 -4.21
N ILE A 143 -5.29 2.41 -3.51
CA ILE A 143 -3.98 2.53 -4.12
C ILE A 143 -3.14 1.30 -3.76
N ASN A 144 -2.67 0.60 -4.79
CA ASN A 144 -1.89 -0.61 -4.65
C ASN A 144 -0.41 -0.30 -4.91
N VAL A 145 0.44 -0.50 -3.91
CA VAL A 145 1.90 -0.38 -4.08
C VAL A 145 2.40 -1.67 -4.72
N VAL A 146 2.62 -1.60 -6.02
CA VAL A 146 3.15 -2.71 -6.82
C VAL A 146 4.68 -2.61 -6.94
N SER A 147 5.27 -2.81 -8.08
CA SER A 147 6.71 -2.69 -8.32
C SER A 147 6.99 -2.61 -9.81
N LEU A 148 8.13 -2.05 -10.16
CA LEU A 148 8.75 -2.20 -11.48
C LEU A 148 8.83 -3.68 -11.90
N SER A 149 9.11 -4.59 -10.95
CA SER A 149 9.18 -6.03 -11.21
C SER A 149 7.87 -6.61 -11.75
N GLY A 150 6.72 -6.05 -11.38
CA GLY A 150 5.40 -6.48 -11.88
C GLY A 150 5.11 -6.02 -13.31
N THR A 151 5.83 -5.04 -13.83
CA THR A 151 5.66 -4.53 -15.21
C THR A 151 6.74 -5.05 -16.15
N LYS A 152 8.00 -5.08 -15.71
CA LYS A 152 9.16 -5.44 -16.54
C LYS A 152 9.61 -6.90 -16.35
N GLY A 153 9.38 -7.47 -15.16
CA GLY A 153 10.04 -8.70 -14.72
C GLY A 153 11.50 -8.44 -14.30
N VAL A 154 11.96 -9.18 -13.29
CA VAL A 154 13.34 -9.11 -12.80
C VAL A 154 13.84 -10.54 -12.56
N PRO A 155 15.02 -10.92 -13.06
CA PRO A 155 15.62 -12.22 -12.77
C PRO A 155 15.71 -12.45 -11.25
N GLY A 156 15.41 -13.67 -10.79
CA GLY A 156 15.37 -14.01 -9.37
C GLY A 156 14.08 -13.62 -8.64
N GLN A 157 13.15 -12.91 -9.29
CA GLN A 157 11.90 -12.44 -8.70
C GLN A 157 10.66 -13.00 -9.40
N THR A 158 10.69 -14.23 -9.86
CA THR A 158 9.55 -14.81 -10.61
C THR A 158 8.27 -14.83 -9.77
N ASN A 159 8.34 -15.19 -8.47
CA ASN A 159 7.24 -15.14 -7.52
C ASN A 159 6.74 -13.70 -7.28
N TYR A 160 7.64 -12.80 -6.99
CA TYR A 160 7.32 -11.39 -6.69
C TYR A 160 6.77 -10.66 -7.92
N SER A 161 7.38 -10.87 -9.09
CA SER A 161 6.90 -10.32 -10.37
C SER A 161 5.50 -10.83 -10.71
N ALA A 162 5.25 -12.13 -10.54
CA ALA A 162 3.93 -12.72 -10.77
C ALA A 162 2.87 -12.12 -9.83
N ALA A 163 3.18 -11.99 -8.53
CA ALA A 163 2.27 -11.39 -7.57
C ALA A 163 1.95 -9.92 -7.90
N LYS A 164 2.96 -9.11 -8.19
CA LYS A 164 2.79 -7.69 -8.52
C LYS A 164 2.08 -7.48 -9.85
N ALA A 165 2.37 -8.30 -10.87
CA ALA A 165 1.62 -8.31 -12.13
C ALA A 165 0.15 -8.70 -11.94
N GLY A 166 -0.13 -9.69 -11.09
CA GLY A 166 -1.49 -10.07 -10.71
C GLY A 166 -2.27 -8.91 -10.07
N ILE A 167 -1.64 -8.15 -9.17
CA ILE A 167 -2.26 -6.97 -8.55
C ILE A 167 -2.51 -5.87 -9.61
N ILE A 168 -1.63 -5.68 -10.59
CA ILE A 168 -1.86 -4.75 -11.71
C ILE A 168 -3.12 -5.14 -12.49
N GLY A 169 -3.27 -6.43 -12.82
CA GLY A 169 -4.47 -6.96 -13.48
C GLY A 169 -5.73 -6.73 -12.63
N ALA A 170 -5.66 -7.07 -11.34
CA ALA A 170 -6.76 -6.87 -10.40
C ALA A 170 -7.12 -5.37 -10.22
N THR A 171 -6.13 -4.46 -10.21
CA THR A 171 -6.34 -3.02 -10.18
C THR A 171 -7.22 -2.55 -11.33
N ARG A 172 -6.90 -2.98 -12.55
CA ARG A 172 -7.64 -2.59 -13.75
C ARG A 172 -9.07 -3.15 -13.78
N SER A 173 -9.25 -4.40 -13.35
CA SER A 173 -10.57 -5.03 -13.28
C SER A 173 -11.44 -4.33 -12.24
N LEU A 174 -10.96 -4.23 -11.00
CA LEU A 174 -11.71 -3.62 -9.91
C LEU A 174 -12.06 -2.15 -10.19
N ALA A 175 -11.17 -1.40 -10.84
CA ALA A 175 -11.43 -0.03 -11.26
C ALA A 175 -12.69 0.07 -12.12
N GLN A 176 -12.88 -0.83 -13.07
CA GLN A 176 -14.08 -0.86 -13.94
C GLN A 176 -15.34 -1.25 -13.19
N GLU A 177 -15.23 -2.21 -12.25
CA GLU A 177 -16.38 -2.70 -11.47
C GLU A 177 -17.01 -1.61 -10.60
N ILE A 178 -16.17 -0.76 -9.98
CA ILE A 178 -16.65 0.16 -8.92
C ILE A 178 -16.58 1.65 -9.27
N ALA A 179 -16.10 2.03 -10.47
CA ALA A 179 -15.99 3.43 -10.90
C ALA A 179 -17.31 4.22 -10.75
N LYS A 180 -18.45 3.59 -11.07
CA LYS A 180 -19.80 4.20 -10.92
C LYS A 180 -20.17 4.53 -9.46
N ARG A 181 -19.36 4.08 -8.50
CA ARG A 181 -19.50 4.38 -7.06
C ARG A 181 -18.60 5.51 -6.60
N ASN A 182 -18.01 6.28 -7.53
CA ASN A 182 -17.05 7.34 -7.21
C ASN A 182 -15.83 6.82 -6.41
N ILE A 183 -15.41 5.59 -6.73
CA ILE A 183 -14.23 4.95 -6.15
C ILE A 183 -13.20 4.78 -7.27
N THR A 184 -11.98 5.24 -7.01
CA THR A 184 -10.85 5.00 -7.93
C THR A 184 -9.94 3.90 -7.41
N VAL A 185 -9.39 3.11 -8.32
CA VAL A 185 -8.42 2.06 -8.00
C VAL A 185 -7.22 2.23 -8.90
N ASN A 186 -6.05 2.53 -8.32
CA ASN A 186 -4.82 2.76 -9.07
C ASN A 186 -3.67 1.99 -8.43
N ALA A 187 -2.58 1.85 -9.16
CA ALA A 187 -1.34 1.28 -8.68
C ALA A 187 -0.20 2.28 -8.80
N VAL A 188 0.75 2.21 -7.87
CA VAL A 188 2.04 2.89 -7.95
C VAL A 188 3.12 1.83 -8.05
N ALA A 189 4.02 1.96 -9.03
CA ALA A 189 5.09 1.01 -9.33
C ALA A 189 6.46 1.64 -9.01
N PRO A 190 6.96 1.51 -7.78
CA PRO A 190 8.29 1.97 -7.43
C PRO A 190 9.39 1.18 -8.15
N GLY A 191 10.50 1.85 -8.44
CA GLY A 191 11.78 1.22 -8.78
C GLY A 191 12.59 0.92 -7.52
N PHE A 192 13.91 1.15 -7.57
CA PHE A 192 14.77 1.07 -6.38
C PHE A 192 14.51 2.26 -5.46
N ILE A 193 13.98 1.97 -4.27
CA ILE A 193 13.68 2.96 -3.22
C ILE A 193 14.49 2.62 -1.99
N THR A 194 15.15 3.61 -1.39
CA THR A 194 15.91 3.43 -0.14
C THR A 194 14.96 2.96 0.98
N SER A 195 15.19 1.76 1.50
CA SER A 195 14.36 1.15 2.54
C SER A 195 15.11 -0.03 3.18
N ASP A 196 14.53 -0.63 4.23
CA ASP A 196 15.08 -1.86 4.83
C ASP A 196 15.16 -3.02 3.82
N MET A 197 14.28 -3.05 2.81
CA MET A 197 14.31 -4.10 1.77
C MET A 197 15.47 -3.93 0.78
N THR A 198 16.05 -2.76 0.68
CA THR A 198 17.12 -2.44 -0.28
C THR A 198 18.46 -2.15 0.38
N LYS A 199 18.53 -2.14 1.72
CA LYS A 199 19.76 -1.78 2.48
C LYS A 199 20.96 -2.67 2.19
N ASP A 200 20.70 -3.95 1.88
CA ASP A 200 21.74 -4.96 1.62
C ASP A 200 22.10 -5.04 0.12
N LEU A 201 21.45 -4.22 -0.73
CA LEU A 201 21.78 -4.14 -2.15
C LEU A 201 22.98 -3.24 -2.40
N ASP A 202 23.81 -3.60 -3.39
CA ASP A 202 24.90 -2.73 -3.84
C ASP A 202 24.34 -1.51 -4.59
N GLU A 203 24.02 -0.45 -3.84
CA GLU A 203 23.53 0.79 -4.40
C GLU A 203 24.50 1.41 -5.41
N ALA A 204 25.82 1.29 -5.19
CA ALA A 204 26.80 1.86 -6.08
C ALA A 204 26.75 1.24 -7.50
N GLN A 205 26.45 -0.04 -7.58
CA GLN A 205 26.27 -0.76 -8.83
C GLN A 205 24.87 -0.52 -9.41
N LEU A 206 23.83 -0.67 -8.60
CA LEU A 206 22.45 -0.66 -9.08
C LEU A 206 21.97 0.73 -9.51
N LYS A 207 22.47 1.82 -8.93
CA LYS A 207 22.14 3.18 -9.38
C LYS A 207 22.56 3.45 -10.83
N GLN A 208 23.52 2.72 -11.37
CA GLN A 208 23.93 2.84 -12.79
C GLN A 208 22.83 2.34 -13.75
N LEU A 209 21.91 1.49 -13.26
CA LEU A 209 20.76 1.01 -14.02
C LEU A 209 19.58 2.02 -13.99
N VAL A 210 19.67 3.03 -13.14
CA VAL A 210 18.63 4.05 -12.99
C VAL A 210 19.04 5.28 -13.81
N PRO A 211 18.27 5.71 -14.83
CA PRO A 211 18.60 6.89 -15.62
C PRO A 211 18.82 8.16 -14.79
N MET A 212 18.08 8.34 -13.67
CA MET A 212 18.32 9.45 -12.73
C MET A 212 19.57 9.28 -11.85
N GLY A 213 20.32 8.17 -11.95
CA GLY A 213 21.60 7.93 -11.28
C GLY A 213 21.53 7.76 -9.76
N ARG A 214 20.36 7.52 -9.20
CA ARG A 214 20.14 7.35 -7.76
C ARG A 214 18.94 6.48 -7.44
N PHE A 215 18.89 5.95 -6.22
CA PHE A 215 17.67 5.40 -5.69
C PHE A 215 16.64 6.52 -5.37
N GLY A 216 15.38 6.20 -5.48
CA GLY A 216 14.28 7.07 -5.00
C GLY A 216 14.18 7.02 -3.48
N LYS A 217 13.48 8.00 -2.92
CA LYS A 217 13.14 8.07 -1.50
C LYS A 217 11.71 7.60 -1.27
N PRO A 218 11.37 7.03 -0.10
CA PRO A 218 10.00 6.67 0.26
C PRO A 218 9.02 7.84 0.07
N GLU A 219 9.44 9.06 0.36
CA GLU A 219 8.63 10.28 0.25
C GLU A 219 8.25 10.60 -1.21
N GLU A 220 9.09 10.22 -2.18
CA GLU A 220 8.80 10.41 -3.61
C GLU A 220 7.66 9.48 -4.07
N VAL A 221 7.59 8.26 -3.51
CA VAL A 221 6.46 7.35 -3.71
C VAL A 221 5.22 7.87 -2.98
N ALA A 222 5.38 8.28 -1.72
CA ALA A 222 4.29 8.78 -0.88
C ALA A 222 3.60 10.02 -1.49
N SER A 223 4.35 10.91 -2.12
CA SER A 223 3.80 12.10 -2.79
C SER A 223 2.83 11.75 -3.91
N ILE A 224 3.13 10.73 -4.71
CA ILE A 224 2.23 10.23 -5.78
C ILE A 224 1.00 9.55 -5.17
N VAL A 225 1.20 8.75 -4.12
CA VAL A 225 0.08 8.12 -3.41
C VAL A 225 -0.84 9.19 -2.79
N GLY A 226 -0.27 10.23 -2.18
CA GLY A 226 -1.02 11.37 -1.67
C GLY A 226 -1.81 12.10 -2.76
N PHE A 227 -1.25 12.28 -3.96
CA PHE A 227 -1.99 12.82 -5.10
C PHE A 227 -3.15 11.92 -5.51
N LEU A 228 -2.93 10.62 -5.66
CA LEU A 228 -3.98 9.66 -6.04
C LEU A 228 -5.08 9.54 -4.98
N ALA A 229 -4.78 9.80 -3.71
CA ALA A 229 -5.76 9.81 -2.62
C ALA A 229 -6.63 11.08 -2.62
N SER A 230 -6.26 12.12 -3.34
CA SER A 230 -6.90 13.42 -3.35
C SER A 230 -8.15 13.49 -4.25
N ALA A 231 -8.84 14.63 -4.19
CA ALA A 231 -9.94 14.95 -5.08
C ALA A 231 -9.48 15.28 -6.50
N GLU A 232 -8.27 15.82 -6.65
CA GLU A 232 -7.68 16.19 -7.95
C GLU A 232 -7.47 14.98 -8.85
N ALA A 233 -7.28 13.77 -8.26
CA ALA A 233 -7.15 12.51 -8.99
C ALA A 233 -8.49 11.79 -9.27
N ALA A 234 -9.64 12.45 -9.08
CA ALA A 234 -10.96 11.81 -9.14
C ALA A 234 -11.30 11.18 -10.51
N TYR A 235 -10.62 11.58 -11.58
CA TYR A 235 -10.83 11.03 -12.92
C TYR A 235 -9.71 10.06 -13.36
N ILE A 236 -8.82 9.68 -12.43
CA ILE A 236 -7.73 8.72 -12.67
C ILE A 236 -8.12 7.40 -12.01
N THR A 237 -8.36 6.35 -12.80
CA THR A 237 -8.67 5.01 -12.30
C THR A 237 -8.21 3.93 -13.26
N GLY A 238 -7.72 2.81 -12.75
CA GLY A 238 -7.16 1.70 -13.52
C GLY A 238 -5.70 1.90 -13.95
N GLU A 239 -5.06 2.98 -13.52
CA GLU A 239 -3.72 3.36 -13.95
C GLU A 239 -2.61 2.75 -13.08
N VAL A 240 -1.44 2.60 -13.70
CA VAL A 240 -0.18 2.20 -13.04
C VAL A 240 0.81 3.34 -13.21
N ILE A 241 1.07 4.08 -12.13
CA ILE A 241 2.02 5.20 -12.15
C ILE A 241 3.40 4.72 -11.73
N HIS A 242 4.37 4.87 -12.62
CA HIS A 242 5.75 4.49 -12.36
C HIS A 242 6.49 5.58 -11.58
N VAL A 243 7.18 5.18 -10.49
CA VAL A 243 8.08 6.03 -9.68
C VAL A 243 9.43 5.32 -9.59
N ASN A 244 10.19 5.34 -10.70
CA ASN A 244 11.34 4.44 -10.89
C ASN A 244 12.58 5.12 -11.47
N GLY A 245 12.63 6.45 -11.52
CA GLY A 245 13.78 7.19 -12.03
C GLY A 245 14.08 6.95 -13.52
N GLY A 246 13.07 6.53 -14.31
CA GLY A 246 13.20 6.29 -15.75
C GLY A 246 13.61 4.87 -16.13
N MET A 247 13.65 3.91 -15.21
CA MET A 247 14.03 2.52 -15.50
C MET A 247 13.03 1.81 -16.43
N HIS A 248 11.80 2.28 -16.46
CA HIS A 248 10.73 1.74 -17.31
C HIS A 248 9.62 2.80 -17.47
N SER A 249 9.08 2.87 -18.68
CA SER A 249 7.96 3.75 -19.05
C SER A 249 6.89 2.95 -19.79
#